data_784b6b5bfd234d20ef8a4c74fe9a62a8
#
_entry.id   784b6b5bfd234d20ef8a4c74fe9a62a8
#
_cell.length_a   1.000
_cell.length_b   1.000
_cell.length_c   1.000
_cell.angle_alpha   90.00
_cell.angle_beta   90.00
_cell.angle_gamma   90.00
#
_symmetry.space_group_name_H-M   'P 1'
#
loop_
_entity.id
_entity.type
_entity.pdbx_description
1 polymer ?
#
loop_
_entity_poly.entity_id
_entity_poly.type
_entity_poly.pdbx_seq_one_letter_code
_entity_poly.pdbx_strand_id
1 'polypeptide(L)'
;MNTKLKFEDLINSSNGSPNQLLKNIEMWNDFSDEIISKLDSPINNSLEILEISKSISEKLEIFQQICLVNLIQTIWWRKTKNIGLIKKLENLKYLLRKNIQPRLAWEIAFLKISIEDISN
;
A
#
# COMPACT_ATOMS: atom_id res chain seq x y z
N MET A 1 5.30 -16.62 8.12
CA MET A 1 5.56 -15.19 8.06
C MET A 1 5.94 -14.77 6.65
N ASN A 2 5.48 -13.66 6.23
CA ASN A 2 5.85 -13.14 4.93
C ASN A 2 7.24 -12.52 4.99
N THR A 3 8.20 -13.12 4.28
CA THR A 3 9.58 -12.66 4.30
C THR A 3 9.89 -11.65 3.20
N LYS A 4 8.90 -11.30 2.39
CA LYS A 4 9.15 -10.42 1.23
C LYS A 4 9.33 -8.97 1.61
N LEU A 5 8.68 -8.53 2.69
CA LEU A 5 8.94 -7.21 3.23
C LEU A 5 10.11 -7.32 4.20
N LYS A 6 11.24 -6.89 3.74
CA LYS A 6 12.48 -6.97 4.50
C LYS A 6 12.67 -5.71 5.34
N PHE A 7 13.54 -5.82 6.32
CA PHE A 7 13.93 -4.69 7.15
C PHE A 7 14.36 -3.49 6.28
N GLU A 8 15.03 -3.77 5.19
CA GLU A 8 15.45 -2.78 4.20
C GLU A 8 14.28 -1.96 3.65
N ASP A 9 13.15 -2.60 3.41
CA ASP A 9 11.95 -1.90 2.93
C ASP A 9 11.43 -0.91 3.97
N LEU A 10 11.48 -1.30 5.24
CA LEU A 10 11.05 -0.43 6.32
C LEU A 10 11.97 0.79 6.43
N ILE A 11 13.27 0.59 6.28
CA ILE A 11 14.25 1.67 6.31
C ILE A 11 13.99 2.63 5.14
N ASN A 12 13.80 2.10 3.94
CA ASN A 12 13.59 2.93 2.76
C ASN A 12 12.31 3.73 2.86
N SER A 13 11.24 3.16 3.41
CA SER A 13 9.96 3.85 3.55
C SER A 13 10.00 4.92 4.64
N SER A 14 11.00 4.89 5.51
CA SER A 14 11.11 5.87 6.59
C SER A 14 11.82 7.17 6.17
N ASN A 15 12.35 7.23 4.97
CA ASN A 15 13.10 8.37 4.46
C ASN A 15 14.27 8.77 5.37
N GLY A 16 14.87 7.78 6.02
CA GLY A 16 16.03 8.00 6.88
C GLY A 16 15.72 8.55 8.27
N SER A 17 14.44 8.70 8.63
CA SER A 17 14.05 9.17 9.96
C SER A 17 13.99 8.00 10.95
N PRO A 18 14.79 8.02 12.05
CA PRO A 18 14.70 6.94 13.04
C PRO A 18 13.32 6.81 13.69
N ASN A 19 12.66 7.93 13.96
CA ASN A 19 11.33 7.90 14.55
C ASN A 19 10.32 7.30 13.58
N GLN A 20 10.41 7.64 12.31
CA GLN A 20 9.52 7.07 11.30
C GLN A 20 9.80 5.59 11.11
N LEU A 21 11.05 5.18 11.18
CA LEU A 21 11.41 3.77 11.09
C LEU A 21 10.80 2.96 12.22
N LEU A 22 10.87 3.47 13.45
CA LEU A 22 10.26 2.78 14.59
C LEU A 22 8.74 2.65 14.41
N LYS A 23 8.09 3.71 13.95
CA LYS A 23 6.65 3.67 13.68
C LYS A 23 6.33 2.66 12.60
N ASN A 24 7.13 2.59 11.54
CA ASN A 24 6.91 1.64 10.47
C ASN A 24 7.04 0.19 10.97
N ILE A 25 8.02 -0.07 11.83
CA ILE A 25 8.21 -1.40 12.41
C ILE A 25 7.02 -1.79 13.28
N GLU A 26 6.54 -0.88 14.11
CA GLU A 26 5.38 -1.13 14.96
C GLU A 26 4.14 -1.41 14.12
N MET A 27 3.90 -0.60 13.10
CA MET A 27 2.75 -0.77 12.22
C MET A 27 2.85 -2.03 11.39
N TRP A 28 4.06 -2.40 11.00
CA TRP A 28 4.28 -3.63 10.26
C TRP A 28 3.76 -4.83 11.04
N ASN A 29 4.00 -4.84 12.35
CA ASN A 29 3.54 -5.91 13.21
C ASN A 29 2.02 -5.93 13.37
N ASP A 30 1.35 -4.79 13.12
CA ASP A 30 -0.11 -4.69 13.20
C ASP A 30 -0.80 -5.15 11.93
N PHE A 31 -0.09 -5.16 10.79
CA PHE A 31 -0.70 -5.59 9.53
C PHE A 31 -0.86 -7.10 9.52
N SER A 32 -2.02 -7.57 9.05
CA SER A 32 -2.23 -9.01 8.94
C SER A 32 -1.37 -9.58 7.79
N ASP A 33 -0.92 -10.82 7.98
CA ASP A 33 -0.12 -11.51 6.96
C ASP A 33 -0.90 -11.63 5.65
N GLU A 34 -2.21 -11.76 5.73
CA GLU A 34 -3.06 -11.85 4.55
C GLU A 34 -2.99 -10.59 3.70
N ILE A 35 -3.09 -9.42 4.34
CA ILE A 35 -3.00 -8.14 3.63
C ILE A 35 -1.63 -8.01 2.98
N ILE A 36 -0.58 -8.30 3.73
CA ILE A 36 0.79 -8.14 3.26
C ILE A 36 1.10 -9.06 2.10
N SER A 37 0.69 -10.32 2.17
CA SER A 37 0.97 -11.26 1.11
C SER A 37 0.23 -10.90 -0.19
N LYS A 38 -0.95 -10.32 -0.09
CA LYS A 38 -1.71 -9.88 -1.28
C LYS A 38 -1.13 -8.63 -1.91
N LEU A 39 -0.45 -7.80 -1.14
CA LEU A 39 0.12 -6.54 -1.61
C LEU A 39 1.59 -6.65 -2.01
N ASP A 40 2.10 -7.86 -2.13
CA ASP A 40 3.46 -8.11 -2.56
C ASP A 40 3.73 -7.61 -3.99
N SER A 41 2.69 -7.59 -4.81
CA SER A 41 2.74 -7.08 -6.18
C SER A 41 1.39 -6.45 -6.52
N PRO A 42 1.32 -5.63 -7.59
CA PRO A 42 0.05 -5.03 -7.99
C PRO A 42 -1.03 -6.08 -8.26
N ILE A 43 -2.26 -5.77 -7.86
CA ILE A 43 -3.38 -6.69 -7.98
C ILE A 43 -4.13 -6.42 -9.29
N ASN A 44 -4.40 -7.48 -10.07
CA ASN A 44 -5.09 -7.35 -11.36
C ASN A 44 -6.53 -7.84 -11.33
N ASN A 45 -6.90 -8.62 -10.34
CA ASN A 45 -8.23 -9.22 -10.25
C ASN A 45 -9.17 -8.27 -9.52
N SER A 46 -10.26 -7.85 -10.19
CA SER A 46 -11.17 -6.86 -9.61
C SER A 46 -11.84 -7.36 -8.33
N LEU A 47 -12.15 -8.66 -8.23
CA LEU A 47 -12.74 -9.20 -7.01
C LEU A 47 -11.76 -9.12 -5.85
N GLU A 48 -10.50 -9.45 -6.10
CA GLU A 48 -9.47 -9.34 -5.07
C GLU A 48 -9.27 -7.88 -4.64
N ILE A 49 -9.36 -6.94 -5.59
CA ILE A 49 -9.26 -5.52 -5.29
C ILE A 49 -10.36 -5.10 -4.32
N LEU A 50 -11.59 -5.52 -4.57
CA LEU A 50 -12.70 -5.20 -3.68
C LEU A 50 -12.52 -5.80 -2.30
N GLU A 51 -12.08 -7.03 -2.23
CA GLU A 51 -11.86 -7.72 -0.96
C GLU A 51 -10.74 -7.09 -0.14
N ILE A 52 -9.60 -6.79 -0.77
CA ILE A 52 -8.47 -6.22 -0.05
C ILE A 52 -8.77 -4.79 0.39
N SER A 53 -9.47 -4.02 -0.43
CA SER A 53 -9.86 -2.65 -0.08
C SER A 53 -10.78 -2.64 1.14
N LYS A 54 -11.71 -3.59 1.18
CA LYS A 54 -12.59 -3.74 2.34
C LYS A 54 -11.79 -4.11 3.59
N SER A 55 -10.90 -5.09 3.47
CA SER A 55 -10.08 -5.53 4.61
C SER A 55 -9.23 -4.40 5.17
N ILE A 56 -8.58 -3.64 4.29
CA ILE A 56 -7.73 -2.52 4.71
C ILE A 56 -8.57 -1.48 5.45
N SER A 57 -9.71 -1.09 4.88
CA SER A 57 -10.52 -0.02 5.45
C SER A 57 -11.17 -0.41 6.78
N GLU A 58 -11.45 -1.70 6.97
CA GLU A 58 -12.08 -2.17 8.20
C GLU A 58 -11.07 -2.45 9.31
N LYS A 59 -9.88 -2.91 8.97
CA LYS A 59 -8.90 -3.37 9.96
C LYS A 59 -7.88 -2.32 10.36
N LEU A 60 -7.66 -1.32 9.52
CA LEU A 60 -6.63 -0.32 9.75
C LEU A 60 -7.22 1.08 9.91
N GLU A 61 -6.63 1.86 10.80
CA GLU A 61 -6.97 3.27 10.92
C GLU A 61 -6.31 4.06 9.79
N ILE A 62 -6.77 5.29 9.56
CA ILE A 62 -6.28 6.10 8.43
C ILE A 62 -4.76 6.25 8.46
N PHE A 63 -4.19 6.52 9.62
CA PHE A 63 -2.75 6.66 9.74
C PHE A 63 -2.02 5.39 9.32
N GLN A 64 -2.54 4.24 9.76
CA GLN A 64 -1.97 2.94 9.38
C GLN A 64 -2.11 2.69 7.89
N GLN A 65 -3.23 3.09 7.30
CA GLN A 65 -3.44 2.97 5.86
C GLN A 65 -2.42 3.79 5.07
N ILE A 66 -2.14 5.01 5.50
CA ILE A 66 -1.13 5.87 4.86
C ILE A 66 0.25 5.22 4.94
N CYS A 67 0.59 4.65 6.09
CA CYS A 67 1.86 3.94 6.23
C CYS A 67 1.93 2.71 5.33
N LEU A 68 0.81 2.02 5.16
CA LEU A 68 0.74 0.88 4.26
C LEU A 68 1.01 1.32 2.82
N VAL A 69 0.45 2.47 2.38
CA VAL A 69 0.73 2.99 1.05
C VAL A 69 2.22 3.26 0.88
N ASN A 70 2.87 3.84 1.88
CA ASN A 70 4.32 4.09 1.81
C ASN A 70 5.11 2.80 1.59
N LEU A 71 4.75 1.74 2.29
CA LEU A 71 5.41 0.44 2.13
C LEU A 71 5.16 -0.14 0.74
N ILE A 72 3.91 -0.06 0.27
CA ILE A 72 3.55 -0.53 -1.07
C ILE A 72 4.33 0.22 -2.14
N GLN A 73 4.45 1.54 -2.01
CA GLN A 73 5.22 2.34 -2.96
C GLN A 73 6.65 1.86 -3.07
N THR A 74 7.28 1.57 -1.92
CA THR A 74 8.66 1.10 -1.89
C THR A 74 8.79 -0.26 -2.59
N ILE A 75 7.89 -1.19 -2.27
CA ILE A 75 7.94 -2.55 -2.81
C ILE A 75 7.67 -2.54 -4.32
N TRP A 76 6.58 -1.89 -4.72
CA TRP A 76 6.16 -1.91 -6.13
C TRP A 76 7.10 -1.10 -7.01
N TRP A 77 7.68 -0.01 -6.49
CA TRP A 77 8.71 0.73 -7.23
C TRP A 77 9.89 -0.17 -7.57
N ARG A 78 10.34 -0.94 -6.57
CA ARG A 78 11.47 -1.83 -6.77
C ARG A 78 11.17 -2.91 -7.83
N LYS A 79 9.93 -3.38 -7.87
CA LYS A 79 9.53 -4.43 -8.81
C LYS A 79 9.20 -3.91 -10.20
N THR A 80 8.57 -2.77 -10.30
CA THR A 80 8.02 -2.29 -11.56
C THR A 80 8.77 -1.11 -12.16
N LYS A 81 9.41 -0.29 -11.34
CA LYS A 81 10.03 0.98 -11.77
C LYS A 81 9.05 1.87 -12.53
N ASN A 82 7.78 1.79 -12.22
CA ASN A 82 6.72 2.50 -12.92
C ASN A 82 6.31 3.76 -12.15
N ILE A 83 6.70 4.92 -12.66
CA ILE A 83 6.40 6.21 -12.02
C ILE A 83 4.90 6.48 -11.99
N GLY A 84 4.18 6.10 -13.05
CA GLY A 84 2.72 6.30 -13.10
C GLY A 84 2.00 5.60 -11.96
N LEU A 85 2.43 4.38 -11.64
CA LEU A 85 1.88 3.61 -10.55
C LEU A 85 2.16 4.31 -9.20
N ILE A 86 3.37 4.80 -9.02
CA ILE A 86 3.75 5.50 -7.78
C ILE A 86 2.93 6.78 -7.62
N LYS A 87 2.67 7.50 -8.70
CA LYS A 87 1.84 8.71 -8.65
C LYS A 87 0.40 8.41 -8.26
N LYS A 88 -0.14 7.28 -8.70
CA LYS A 88 -1.49 6.86 -8.31
C LYS A 88 -1.56 6.55 -6.82
N LEU A 89 -0.52 5.92 -6.29
CA LEU A 89 -0.44 5.66 -4.85
C LEU A 89 -0.26 6.96 -4.06
N GLU A 90 0.47 7.92 -4.61
CA GLU A 90 0.60 9.24 -3.99
C GLU A 90 -0.76 9.93 -3.88
N ASN A 91 -1.57 9.86 -4.94
CA ASN A 91 -2.92 10.40 -4.93
C ASN A 91 -3.79 9.68 -3.91
N LEU A 92 -3.63 8.38 -3.76
CA LEU A 92 -4.33 7.62 -2.74
C LEU A 92 -4.02 8.15 -1.34
N LYS A 93 -2.75 8.44 -1.05
CA LYS A 93 -2.38 9.03 0.24
C LYS A 93 -3.08 10.37 0.47
N TYR A 94 -3.15 11.19 -0.58
CA TYR A 94 -3.84 12.48 -0.51
C TYR A 94 -5.31 12.29 -0.10
N LEU A 95 -6.01 11.36 -0.75
CA LEU A 95 -7.40 11.08 -0.44
C LEU A 95 -7.58 10.54 0.97
N LEU A 96 -6.68 9.69 1.42
CA LEU A 96 -6.73 9.14 2.77
C LEU A 96 -6.53 10.24 3.82
N ARG A 97 -5.60 11.16 3.58
CA ARG A 97 -5.39 12.29 4.50
C ARG A 97 -6.61 13.17 4.62
N LYS A 98 -7.40 13.27 3.55
CA LYS A 98 -8.66 14.01 3.56
C LYS A 98 -9.81 13.21 4.16
N ASN A 99 -9.56 11.96 4.50
CA ASN A 99 -10.56 11.05 5.06
C ASN A 99 -11.79 10.92 4.15
N ILE A 100 -11.53 10.83 2.84
CA ILE A 100 -12.59 10.71 1.83
C ILE A 100 -12.82 9.23 1.54
N GLN A 101 -13.91 8.67 2.07
CA GLN A 101 -14.33 7.29 1.84
C GLN A 101 -13.15 6.33 1.60
N PRO A 102 -12.43 5.95 2.67
CA PRO A 102 -11.18 5.19 2.51
C PRO A 102 -11.31 3.93 1.65
N ARG A 103 -12.35 3.14 1.86
CA ARG A 103 -12.55 1.92 1.07
C ARG A 103 -12.62 2.23 -0.41
N LEU A 104 -13.41 3.23 -0.77
CA LEU A 104 -13.57 3.62 -2.16
C LEU A 104 -12.27 4.18 -2.74
N ALA A 105 -11.51 4.92 -1.95
CA ALA A 105 -10.23 5.45 -2.38
C ALA A 105 -9.26 4.31 -2.75
N TRP A 106 -9.18 3.26 -1.94
CA TRP A 106 -8.36 2.09 -2.24
C TRP A 106 -8.85 1.38 -3.50
N GLU A 107 -10.17 1.19 -3.62
CA GLU A 107 -10.75 0.52 -4.79
C GLU A 107 -10.40 1.26 -6.08
N ILE A 108 -10.59 2.57 -6.08
CA ILE A 108 -10.32 3.38 -7.27
C ILE A 108 -8.84 3.33 -7.64
N ALA A 109 -7.96 3.47 -6.65
CA ALA A 109 -6.52 3.45 -6.90
C ALA A 109 -6.09 2.11 -7.52
N PHE A 110 -6.51 1.00 -6.92
CA PHE A 110 -6.13 -0.32 -7.41
C PHE A 110 -6.74 -0.62 -8.78
N LEU A 111 -7.99 -0.20 -9.02
CA LEU A 111 -8.63 -0.41 -10.32
C LEU A 111 -7.91 0.37 -11.41
N LYS A 112 -7.52 1.61 -11.15
CA LYS A 112 -6.76 2.40 -12.12
C LYS A 112 -5.41 1.78 -12.43
N ILE A 113 -4.74 1.28 -11.41
CA ILE A 113 -3.44 0.61 -11.59
C ILE A 113 -3.63 -0.67 -12.42
N SER A 114 -4.67 -1.43 -12.13
CA SER A 114 -4.98 -2.67 -12.84
C SER A 114 -5.27 -2.42 -14.32
N ILE A 115 -6.03 -1.37 -14.63
CA ILE A 115 -6.37 -1.04 -16.01
C ILE A 115 -5.13 -0.66 -16.81
N GLU A 116 -4.24 0.14 -16.22
CA GLU A 116 -3.00 0.53 -16.91
C GLU A 116 -2.06 -0.66 -17.11
N ASP A 117 -2.01 -1.55 -16.14
CA ASP A 117 -1.19 -2.75 -16.24
C ASP A 117 -1.64 -3.62 -17.41
N ILE A 118 -2.96 -3.71 -17.62
CA ILE A 118 -3.52 -4.51 -18.72
C ILE A 118 -3.27 -3.83 -20.06
N SER A 119 -3.33 -2.51 -20.13
CA SER A 119 -3.19 -1.78 -21.39
C SER A 119 -1.74 -1.67 -21.86
N ASN A 120 -0.80 -2.02 -21.02
CA ASN A 120 0.60 -2.06 -21.39
C ASN A 120 1.03 -3.47 -21.76
#